data_75d40c738473309d5af3648cd9b67ecf
#
_entry.id   75d40c738473309d5af3648cd9b67ecf
#
_cell.length_a   1.000
_cell.length_b   1.000
_cell.length_c   1.000
_cell.angle_alpha   90.00
_cell.angle_beta   90.00
_cell.angle_gamma   90.00
#
_symmetry.space_group_name_H-M   'P 1'
#
loop_
_entity.id
_entity.type
_entity.pdbx_description
1 polymer ?
#
loop_
_entity_poly.entity_id
_entity_poly.type
_entity_poly.pdbx_seq_one_letter_code
_entity_poly.pdbx_strand_id
1 'polypeptide(L)'
;MSDPLPSPEMIHGGDGVSIAVHCIGGDGPPLLFLHATGFNGRTYTPFLAPLLEHFTVWAPDLRAHGWSTAPPNDDYEWTSLAGDVLAVVDHLGIEVGELDCVGHSIGAAVLLLADAARPGLIRRMYGYEPIMWRPGEAFAPGENPLIAGAAKRREVFESRAEAMFRFSQRPPFGLVRADALHAYTESAFEDLDDGTVRLRCRGANEAATYDGERVSTNDRIIGCTAPIVLGKGVDAGFGNLGLPAHEALVNSVLQEHGDLGHFGPLEAPARLAADALAAVLPE
;
A
#
# COMPACT_ATOMS: atom_id res chain seq x y z
N MET A 1 9.30 -0.03 27.55
CA MET A 1 9.84 -0.60 26.30
C MET A 1 8.71 -1.42 25.73
N SER A 2 8.20 -1.07 24.56
CA SER A 2 7.24 -1.91 23.85
C SER A 2 7.92 -3.23 23.49
N ASP A 3 7.19 -4.35 23.58
CA ASP A 3 7.70 -5.63 23.09
C ASP A 3 8.11 -5.50 21.63
N PRO A 4 9.22 -6.14 21.22
CA PRO A 4 9.66 -6.09 19.83
C PRO A 4 8.56 -6.62 18.93
N LEU A 5 8.28 -5.90 17.84
CA LEU A 5 7.30 -6.35 16.84
C LEU A 5 7.68 -7.76 16.35
N PRO A 6 6.73 -8.71 16.24
CA PRO A 6 7.02 -10.05 15.76
C PRO A 6 7.64 -9.98 14.36
N SER A 7 8.63 -10.83 14.08
CA SER A 7 9.27 -10.87 12.76
C SER A 7 8.25 -11.25 11.69
N PRO A 8 8.31 -10.64 10.49
CA PRO A 8 7.47 -11.08 9.37
C PRO A 8 7.90 -12.46 8.89
N GLU A 9 7.00 -13.18 8.25
CA GLU A 9 7.34 -14.33 7.45
C GLU A 9 7.97 -13.84 6.13
N MET A 10 9.09 -14.47 5.72
CA MET A 10 9.77 -14.12 4.48
C MET A 10 9.44 -15.17 3.43
N ILE A 11 8.84 -14.76 2.33
CA ILE A 11 8.47 -15.63 1.22
C ILE A 11 9.22 -15.24 -0.06
N HIS A 12 9.34 -16.18 -0.98
CA HIS A 12 9.92 -15.93 -2.30
C HIS A 12 8.87 -15.25 -3.19
N GLY A 13 9.14 -13.98 -3.55
CA GLY A 13 8.45 -13.27 -4.62
C GLY A 13 9.05 -13.54 -5.99
N GLY A 14 8.67 -12.73 -6.99
CA GLY A 14 9.28 -12.76 -8.33
C GLY A 14 10.73 -12.29 -8.32
N ASP A 15 11.50 -12.65 -9.36
CA ASP A 15 12.81 -12.07 -9.67
C ASP A 15 13.86 -12.13 -8.55
N GLY A 16 13.76 -13.11 -7.64
CA GLY A 16 14.69 -13.26 -6.53
C GLY A 16 14.45 -12.31 -5.36
N VAL A 17 13.29 -11.63 -5.33
CA VAL A 17 12.85 -10.82 -4.22
C VAL A 17 12.35 -11.70 -3.07
N SER A 18 12.67 -11.32 -1.83
CA SER A 18 12.03 -11.87 -0.63
C SER A 18 11.01 -10.87 -0.12
N ILE A 19 9.75 -11.29 -0.05
CA ILE A 19 8.62 -10.48 0.42
C ILE A 19 8.36 -10.77 1.90
N ALA A 20 8.36 -9.72 2.70
CA ALA A 20 8.01 -9.79 4.11
C ALA A 20 6.49 -9.75 4.28
N VAL A 21 5.90 -10.78 4.86
CA VAL A 21 4.46 -10.91 5.09
C VAL A 21 4.17 -10.81 6.58
N HIS A 22 3.42 -9.80 6.96
CA HIS A 22 2.99 -9.58 8.34
C HIS A 22 1.60 -10.14 8.56
N CYS A 23 1.44 -11.09 9.48
CA CYS A 23 0.15 -11.37 10.07
C CYS A 23 -0.14 -10.27 11.12
N ILE A 24 -1.07 -9.38 10.82
CA ILE A 24 -1.45 -8.29 11.74
C ILE A 24 -2.31 -8.84 12.88
N GLY A 25 -3.10 -9.90 12.62
CA GLY A 25 -3.93 -10.59 13.61
C GLY A 25 -5.28 -11.00 13.05
N GLY A 26 -6.19 -11.38 13.98
CA GLY A 26 -7.52 -11.89 13.66
C GLY A 26 -7.54 -13.40 13.41
N ASP A 27 -8.74 -13.98 13.32
CA ASP A 27 -8.98 -15.41 13.15
C ASP A 27 -10.10 -15.74 12.14
N GLY A 28 -10.56 -14.71 11.40
CA GLY A 28 -11.57 -14.83 10.34
C GLY A 28 -11.01 -15.23 8.98
N PRO A 29 -11.85 -15.14 7.91
CA PRO A 29 -11.38 -15.35 6.55
C PRO A 29 -10.23 -14.42 6.16
N PRO A 30 -9.42 -14.77 5.13
CA PRO A 30 -8.25 -14.00 4.77
C PRO A 30 -8.61 -12.64 4.18
N LEU A 31 -7.91 -11.60 4.63
CA LEU A 31 -7.91 -10.27 4.04
C LEU A 31 -6.48 -9.84 3.76
N LEU A 32 -6.20 -9.43 2.53
CA LEU A 32 -4.90 -8.90 2.13
C LEU A 32 -4.94 -7.37 2.09
N PHE A 33 -4.01 -6.75 2.82
CA PHE A 33 -3.83 -5.29 2.79
C PHE A 33 -2.52 -4.93 2.09
N LEU A 34 -2.57 -3.98 1.14
CA LEU A 34 -1.36 -3.42 0.53
C LEU A 34 -1.23 -1.91 0.78
N HIS A 35 -0.04 -1.52 1.21
CA HIS A 35 0.33 -0.16 1.61
C HIS A 35 0.69 0.76 0.43
N ALA A 36 0.77 2.07 0.68
CA ALA A 36 1.24 3.09 -0.28
C ALA A 36 2.77 3.13 -0.39
N THR A 37 3.29 3.73 -1.48
CA THR A 37 4.73 3.97 -1.70
C THR A 37 5.37 4.69 -0.51
N GLY A 38 6.54 4.25 -0.09
CA GLY A 38 7.29 4.84 1.02
C GLY A 38 6.85 4.38 2.41
N PHE A 39 5.77 3.59 2.51
CA PHE A 39 5.25 3.01 3.75
C PHE A 39 5.57 1.52 3.87
N ASN A 40 4.90 0.83 4.77
CA ASN A 40 4.92 -0.63 4.97
C ASN A 40 3.60 -1.09 5.60
N GLY A 41 3.35 -2.40 5.62
CA GLY A 41 2.10 -2.96 6.12
C GLY A 41 1.78 -2.56 7.56
N ARG A 42 2.77 -2.51 8.44
CA ARG A 42 2.59 -2.20 9.88
C ARG A 42 2.25 -0.74 10.16
N THR A 43 2.62 0.17 9.27
CA THR A 43 2.22 1.58 9.38
C THR A 43 0.71 1.74 9.51
N TYR A 44 -0.05 0.84 8.91
CA TYR A 44 -1.51 0.91 8.86
C TYR A 44 -2.21 0.17 10.00
N THR A 45 -1.49 -0.30 11.02
CA THR A 45 -2.08 -1.01 12.16
C THR A 45 -3.28 -0.26 12.78
N PRO A 46 -3.27 1.09 12.96
CA PRO A 46 -4.45 1.79 13.48
C PRO A 46 -5.67 1.73 12.55
N PHE A 47 -5.45 1.70 11.23
CA PHE A 47 -6.50 1.54 10.23
C PHE A 47 -7.00 0.09 10.16
N LEU A 48 -6.10 -0.89 10.29
CA LEU A 48 -6.41 -2.31 10.16
C LEU A 48 -7.04 -2.90 11.43
N ALA A 49 -6.82 -2.29 12.61
CA ALA A 49 -7.26 -2.84 13.89
C ALA A 49 -8.75 -3.21 13.94
N PRO A 50 -9.72 -2.40 13.44
CA PRO A 50 -11.13 -2.79 13.44
C PRO A 50 -11.43 -4.00 12.53
N LEU A 51 -10.62 -4.25 11.49
CA LEU A 51 -10.83 -5.36 10.57
C LEU A 51 -10.51 -6.71 11.21
N LEU A 52 -9.68 -6.73 12.26
CA LEU A 52 -9.25 -7.96 12.96
C LEU A 52 -10.40 -8.68 13.67
N GLU A 53 -11.51 -8.00 13.93
CA GLU A 53 -12.71 -8.62 14.51
C GLU A 53 -13.43 -9.54 13.50
N HIS A 54 -13.14 -9.40 12.21
CA HIS A 54 -13.84 -10.09 11.12
C HIS A 54 -12.93 -10.90 10.21
N PHE A 55 -11.63 -10.59 10.15
CA PHE A 55 -10.69 -11.15 9.21
C PHE A 55 -9.37 -11.55 9.86
N THR A 56 -8.70 -12.53 9.29
CA THR A 56 -7.25 -12.68 9.45
C THR A 56 -6.56 -11.74 8.46
N VAL A 57 -5.92 -10.69 8.96
CA VAL A 57 -5.34 -9.64 8.14
C VAL A 57 -3.86 -9.90 7.87
N TRP A 58 -3.53 -10.04 6.59
CA TRP A 58 -2.17 -10.16 6.08
C TRP A 58 -1.76 -8.87 5.39
N ALA A 59 -0.59 -8.35 5.74
CA ALA A 59 -0.06 -7.10 5.20
C ALA A 59 1.38 -7.29 4.72
N PRO A 60 1.59 -7.75 3.48
CA PRO A 60 2.93 -7.82 2.90
C PRO A 60 3.51 -6.44 2.67
N ASP A 61 4.82 -6.33 2.84
CA ASP A 61 5.58 -5.17 2.39
C ASP A 61 5.87 -5.32 0.89
N LEU A 62 5.59 -4.32 0.09
CA LEU A 62 5.96 -4.28 -1.32
C LEU A 62 7.49 -4.43 -1.48
N ARG A 63 7.97 -4.95 -2.65
CA ARG A 63 9.42 -5.04 -2.90
C ARG A 63 10.13 -3.72 -2.60
N ALA A 64 11.30 -3.80 -2.00
CA ALA A 64 12.13 -2.67 -1.53
C ALA A 64 11.51 -1.77 -0.46
N HIS A 65 10.38 -2.15 0.12
CA HIS A 65 9.74 -1.47 1.25
C HIS A 65 9.81 -2.33 2.51
N GLY A 66 9.72 -1.68 3.67
CA GLY A 66 9.70 -2.35 4.96
C GLY A 66 10.83 -3.37 5.12
N TRP A 67 10.49 -4.63 5.34
CA TRP A 67 11.43 -5.76 5.47
C TRP A 67 11.63 -6.53 4.15
N SER A 68 10.89 -6.20 3.09
CA SER A 68 11.08 -6.82 1.78
C SER A 68 12.37 -6.37 1.11
N THR A 69 13.03 -7.28 0.36
CA THR A 69 14.27 -6.96 -0.33
C THR A 69 14.03 -6.17 -1.60
N ALA A 70 15.03 -5.39 -2.01
CA ALA A 70 15.03 -4.77 -3.33
C ALA A 70 15.24 -5.82 -4.43
N PRO A 71 14.66 -5.64 -5.63
CA PRO A 71 14.86 -6.54 -6.75
C PRO A 71 16.29 -6.44 -7.28
N PRO A 72 17.01 -7.58 -7.43
CA PRO A 72 18.41 -7.57 -7.88
C PRO A 72 18.59 -7.15 -9.35
N ASN A 73 17.50 -7.16 -10.11
CA ASN A 73 17.46 -6.75 -11.53
C ASN A 73 16.88 -5.33 -11.72
N ASP A 74 16.72 -4.56 -10.65
CA ASP A 74 16.12 -3.21 -10.65
C ASP A 74 14.72 -3.15 -11.30
N ASP A 75 13.95 -4.23 -11.21
CA ASP A 75 12.58 -4.28 -11.72
C ASP A 75 11.58 -3.78 -10.66
N TYR A 76 11.09 -2.56 -10.87
CA TYR A 76 10.06 -1.90 -10.05
C TYR A 76 8.73 -1.71 -10.81
N GLU A 77 8.54 -2.39 -11.94
CA GLU A 77 7.26 -2.33 -12.67
C GLU A 77 6.12 -2.87 -11.81
N TRP A 78 4.99 -2.18 -11.78
CA TRP A 78 3.88 -2.56 -10.91
C TRP A 78 3.21 -3.88 -11.31
N THR A 79 3.42 -4.34 -12.53
CA THR A 79 3.05 -5.72 -12.93
C THR A 79 3.92 -6.77 -12.24
N SER A 80 5.18 -6.49 -11.98
CA SER A 80 6.06 -7.37 -11.20
C SER A 80 5.69 -7.36 -9.71
N LEU A 81 5.27 -6.19 -9.17
CA LEU A 81 4.70 -6.10 -7.82
C LEU A 81 3.39 -6.92 -7.72
N ALA A 82 2.56 -6.93 -8.75
CA ALA A 82 1.38 -7.79 -8.81
C ALA A 82 1.75 -9.28 -8.80
N GLY A 83 2.84 -9.65 -9.47
CA GLY A 83 3.40 -11.00 -9.41
C GLY A 83 3.83 -11.40 -8.00
N ASP A 84 4.42 -10.48 -7.21
CA ASP A 84 4.75 -10.73 -5.80
C ASP A 84 3.48 -10.98 -4.97
N VAL A 85 2.41 -10.22 -5.22
CA VAL A 85 1.11 -10.42 -4.55
C VAL A 85 0.57 -11.82 -4.85
N LEU A 86 0.65 -12.27 -6.10
CA LEU A 86 0.22 -13.63 -6.47
C LEU A 86 1.04 -14.70 -5.74
N ALA A 87 2.35 -14.50 -5.58
CA ALA A 87 3.20 -15.40 -4.82
C ALA A 87 2.81 -15.44 -3.32
N VAL A 88 2.44 -14.29 -2.74
CA VAL A 88 1.91 -14.23 -1.36
C VAL A 88 0.61 -15.02 -1.24
N VAL A 89 -0.34 -14.83 -2.16
CA VAL A 89 -1.63 -15.53 -2.17
C VAL A 89 -1.42 -17.03 -2.27
N ASP A 90 -0.54 -17.48 -3.17
CA ASP A 90 -0.23 -18.90 -3.36
C ASP A 90 0.41 -19.51 -2.10
N HIS A 91 1.33 -18.78 -1.46
CA HIS A 91 1.97 -19.20 -0.20
C HIS A 91 0.96 -19.33 0.94
N LEU A 92 0.01 -18.40 1.04
CA LEU A 92 -1.05 -18.44 2.06
C LEU A 92 -2.13 -19.50 1.76
N GLY A 93 -2.10 -20.15 0.58
CA GLY A 93 -3.08 -21.14 0.18
C GLY A 93 -4.49 -20.58 -0.02
N ILE A 94 -4.61 -19.33 -0.44
CA ILE A 94 -5.91 -18.67 -0.64
C ILE A 94 -6.42 -18.98 -2.06
N GLU A 95 -7.59 -19.53 -2.14
CA GLU A 95 -8.21 -19.89 -3.41
C GLU A 95 -8.82 -18.67 -4.14
N VAL A 96 -8.97 -18.80 -5.46
CA VAL A 96 -9.62 -17.78 -6.30
C VAL A 96 -11.05 -17.51 -5.80
N GLY A 97 -11.40 -16.24 -5.61
CA GLY A 97 -12.71 -15.81 -5.12
C GLY A 97 -12.92 -15.89 -3.60
N GLU A 98 -11.89 -16.23 -2.84
CA GLU A 98 -11.93 -16.24 -1.37
C GLU A 98 -11.24 -15.03 -0.72
N LEU A 99 -10.49 -14.26 -1.50
CA LEU A 99 -9.66 -13.16 -1.01
C LEU A 99 -10.43 -11.84 -0.96
N ASP A 100 -10.62 -11.29 0.24
CA ASP A 100 -11.01 -9.90 0.41
C ASP A 100 -9.75 -9.01 0.45
N CYS A 101 -9.84 -7.83 -0.16
CA CYS A 101 -8.69 -6.95 -0.33
C CYS A 101 -8.97 -5.54 0.18
N VAL A 102 -7.94 -4.94 0.77
CA VAL A 102 -7.90 -3.51 1.08
C VAL A 102 -6.58 -2.95 0.60
N GLY A 103 -6.60 -1.81 -0.08
CA GLY A 103 -5.37 -1.21 -0.59
C GLY A 103 -5.38 0.29 -0.56
N HIS A 104 -4.19 0.88 -0.48
CA HIS A 104 -4.00 2.32 -0.55
C HIS A 104 -3.03 2.69 -1.66
N SER A 105 -3.41 3.65 -2.52
CA SER A 105 -2.51 4.21 -3.54
C SER A 105 -1.96 3.10 -4.47
N ILE A 106 -0.64 2.95 -4.59
CA ILE A 106 0.02 1.85 -5.30
C ILE A 106 -0.52 0.48 -4.86
N GLY A 107 -0.74 0.27 -3.54
CA GLY A 107 -1.23 -1.00 -3.04
C GLY A 107 -2.59 -1.36 -3.62
N ALA A 108 -3.49 -0.39 -3.73
CA ALA A 108 -4.79 -0.60 -4.37
C ALA A 108 -4.65 -0.89 -5.88
N ALA A 109 -3.75 -0.17 -6.58
CA ALA A 109 -3.49 -0.41 -8.00
C ALA A 109 -2.88 -1.79 -8.25
N VAL A 110 -1.91 -2.21 -7.44
CA VAL A 110 -1.24 -3.51 -7.55
C VAL A 110 -2.20 -4.67 -7.28
N LEU A 111 -3.15 -4.53 -6.35
CA LEU A 111 -4.22 -5.52 -6.15
C LEU A 111 -5.09 -5.68 -7.41
N LEU A 112 -5.49 -4.58 -8.03
CA LEU A 112 -6.26 -4.60 -9.28
C LEU A 112 -5.47 -5.25 -10.43
N LEU A 113 -4.17 -4.96 -10.53
CA LEU A 113 -3.28 -5.60 -11.51
C LEU A 113 -3.10 -7.10 -11.23
N ALA A 114 -3.08 -7.52 -9.96
CA ALA A 114 -3.03 -8.94 -9.59
C ALA A 114 -4.33 -9.68 -9.97
N ASP A 115 -5.50 -9.06 -9.74
CA ASP A 115 -6.78 -9.63 -10.21
C ASP A 115 -6.86 -9.71 -11.74
N ALA A 116 -6.33 -8.70 -12.44
CA ALA A 116 -6.23 -8.73 -13.90
C ALA A 116 -5.31 -9.85 -14.42
N ALA A 117 -4.22 -10.15 -13.71
CA ALA A 117 -3.30 -11.24 -14.02
C ALA A 117 -3.86 -12.64 -13.64
N ARG A 118 -4.71 -12.70 -12.61
CA ARG A 118 -5.43 -13.91 -12.17
C ARG A 118 -6.93 -13.58 -12.02
N PRO A 119 -7.73 -13.64 -13.09
CA PRO A 119 -9.11 -13.19 -13.07
C PRO A 119 -9.96 -13.87 -12.01
N GLY A 120 -10.70 -13.05 -11.24
CA GLY A 120 -11.57 -13.51 -10.17
C GLY A 120 -10.84 -13.81 -8.85
N LEU A 121 -9.55 -13.44 -8.73
CA LEU A 121 -8.77 -13.57 -7.49
C LEU A 121 -9.49 -12.89 -6.33
N ILE A 122 -9.94 -11.65 -6.56
CA ILE A 122 -10.56 -10.80 -5.54
C ILE A 122 -12.05 -11.14 -5.41
N ARG A 123 -12.48 -11.39 -4.16
CA ARG A 123 -13.90 -11.54 -3.82
C ARG A 123 -14.60 -10.20 -3.66
N ARG A 124 -14.00 -9.29 -2.88
CA ARG A 124 -14.43 -7.89 -2.65
C ARG A 124 -13.21 -7.03 -2.36
N MET A 125 -13.31 -5.72 -2.64
CA MET A 125 -12.19 -4.83 -2.40
C MET A 125 -12.65 -3.44 -1.93
N TYR A 126 -11.90 -2.88 -0.99
CA TYR A 126 -11.84 -1.45 -0.73
C TYR A 126 -10.48 -0.89 -1.17
N GLY A 127 -10.48 0.07 -2.08
CA GLY A 127 -9.27 0.74 -2.56
C GLY A 127 -9.32 2.24 -2.30
N TYR A 128 -8.40 2.79 -1.50
CA TYR A 128 -8.32 4.23 -1.31
C TYR A 128 -7.32 4.83 -2.30
N GLU A 129 -7.84 5.67 -3.22
CA GLU A 129 -7.08 6.39 -4.26
C GLU A 129 -6.07 5.52 -5.03
N PRO A 130 -6.52 4.43 -5.68
CA PRO A 130 -5.63 3.65 -6.53
C PRO A 130 -5.02 4.53 -7.63
N ILE A 131 -3.70 4.41 -7.80
CA ILE A 131 -3.00 5.13 -8.86
C ILE A 131 -3.12 4.35 -10.16
N MET A 132 -4.08 4.77 -10.97
CA MET A 132 -4.31 4.24 -12.31
C MET A 132 -4.38 5.40 -13.29
N TRP A 133 -3.83 5.20 -14.48
CA TRP A 133 -3.80 6.19 -15.54
C TRP A 133 -4.71 5.79 -16.70
N ARG A 134 -5.30 6.73 -17.38
CA ARG A 134 -5.87 6.42 -18.70
C ARG A 134 -4.71 6.19 -19.69
N PRO A 135 -4.89 5.34 -20.72
CA PRO A 135 -3.86 5.12 -21.73
C PRO A 135 -3.34 6.43 -22.30
N GLY A 136 -2.02 6.63 -22.23
CA GLY A 136 -1.35 7.85 -22.70
C GLY A 136 -1.27 8.99 -21.66
N GLU A 137 -1.84 8.86 -20.46
CA GLU A 137 -1.73 9.85 -19.39
C GLU A 137 -0.62 9.54 -18.38
N ALA A 138 -0.12 8.28 -18.33
CA ALA A 138 1.00 7.91 -17.48
C ALA A 138 2.27 8.69 -17.84
N PHE A 139 3.08 9.02 -16.84
CA PHE A 139 4.35 9.68 -17.05
C PHE A 139 5.30 8.84 -17.91
N ALA A 140 6.09 9.48 -18.77
CA ALA A 140 7.20 8.82 -19.42
C ALA A 140 8.31 8.47 -18.39
N PRO A 141 9.21 7.53 -18.71
CA PRO A 141 10.29 7.14 -17.79
C PRO A 141 11.07 8.35 -17.26
N GLY A 142 11.18 8.45 -15.94
CA GLY A 142 11.89 9.54 -15.26
C GLY A 142 11.12 10.86 -15.14
N GLU A 143 9.91 10.99 -15.68
CA GLU A 143 9.15 12.26 -15.71
C GLU A 143 8.19 12.43 -14.54
N ASN A 144 7.93 11.38 -13.74
CA ASN A 144 7.08 11.54 -12.56
C ASN A 144 7.70 12.56 -11.58
N PRO A 145 6.99 13.64 -11.22
CA PRO A 145 7.54 14.71 -10.38
C PRO A 145 7.92 14.25 -8.96
N LEU A 146 7.41 13.11 -8.50
CA LEU A 146 7.72 12.56 -7.17
C LEU A 146 9.10 11.91 -7.12
N ILE A 147 9.67 11.45 -8.24
CA ILE A 147 10.97 10.79 -8.32
C ILE A 147 12.08 11.63 -7.69
N ALA A 148 12.18 12.90 -8.10
CA ALA A 148 13.26 13.77 -7.61
C ALA A 148 13.17 14.07 -6.10
N GLY A 149 11.95 14.14 -5.56
CA GLY A 149 11.70 14.30 -4.13
C GLY A 149 12.08 13.06 -3.33
N ALA A 150 11.64 11.90 -3.80
CA ALA A 150 11.94 10.60 -3.18
C ALA A 150 13.45 10.33 -3.16
N ALA A 151 14.13 10.50 -4.29
CA ALA A 151 15.59 10.28 -4.39
C ALA A 151 16.43 11.17 -3.46
N LYS A 152 15.90 12.34 -3.06
CA LYS A 152 16.61 13.31 -2.20
C LYS A 152 16.16 13.29 -0.74
N ARG A 153 15.19 12.41 -0.38
CA ARG A 153 14.68 12.39 1.00
C ARG A 153 15.79 12.00 1.97
N ARG A 154 15.77 12.62 3.16
CA ARG A 154 16.66 12.23 4.24
C ARG A 154 16.32 10.81 4.70
N GLU A 155 17.33 9.95 4.78
CA GLU A 155 17.15 8.55 5.16
C GLU A 155 17.60 8.25 6.59
N VAL A 156 18.61 8.97 7.11
CA VAL A 156 19.20 8.72 8.43
C VAL A 156 18.81 9.82 9.42
N PHE A 157 18.39 9.41 10.63
CA PHE A 157 17.94 10.27 11.71
C PHE A 157 18.64 9.85 13.01
N GLU A 158 18.80 10.79 13.94
CA GLU A 158 19.41 10.50 15.25
C GLU A 158 18.59 9.51 16.08
N SER A 159 17.26 9.50 15.88
CA SER A 159 16.34 8.57 16.55
C SER A 159 14.97 8.55 15.85
N ARG A 160 14.14 7.53 16.17
CA ARG A 160 12.72 7.50 15.77
C ARG A 160 11.96 8.72 16.27
N ALA A 161 12.28 9.22 17.46
CA ALA A 161 11.66 10.41 18.04
C ALA A 161 11.98 11.68 17.23
N GLU A 162 13.23 11.86 16.77
CA GLU A 162 13.59 12.95 15.85
C GLU A 162 12.84 12.82 14.53
N ALA A 163 12.79 11.63 13.96
CA ALA A 163 12.07 11.38 12.72
C ALA A 163 10.58 11.72 12.85
N MET A 164 9.93 11.23 13.91
CA MET A 164 8.53 11.52 14.21
C MET A 164 8.27 13.02 14.36
N PHE A 165 9.10 13.72 15.12
CA PHE A 165 8.98 15.16 15.28
C PHE A 165 9.09 15.89 13.94
N ARG A 166 10.08 15.54 13.11
CA ARG A 166 10.28 16.20 11.79
C ARG A 166 9.12 15.94 10.84
N PHE A 167 8.63 14.71 10.78
CA PHE A 167 7.50 14.36 9.92
C PHE A 167 6.22 15.07 10.37
N SER A 168 5.94 15.15 11.67
CA SER A 168 4.74 15.83 12.18
C SER A 168 4.67 17.32 11.83
N GLN A 169 5.81 17.96 11.49
CA GLN A 169 5.89 19.41 11.20
C GLN A 169 5.62 19.76 9.74
N ARG A 170 5.47 18.78 8.84
CA ARG A 170 5.40 19.04 7.39
C ARG A 170 4.35 18.20 6.70
N PRO A 171 3.56 18.77 5.78
CA PRO A 171 2.76 17.97 4.88
C PRO A 171 3.64 16.98 4.09
N PRO A 172 3.09 15.83 3.72
CA PRO A 172 1.75 15.35 4.04
C PRO A 172 1.62 14.72 5.44
N PHE A 173 2.74 14.35 6.08
CA PHE A 173 2.75 13.66 7.37
C PHE A 173 2.17 14.48 8.53
N GLY A 174 2.18 15.80 8.45
CA GLY A 174 1.56 16.68 9.45
C GLY A 174 0.04 16.55 9.54
N LEU A 175 -0.61 15.90 8.57
CA LEU A 175 -2.05 15.59 8.57
C LEU A 175 -2.34 14.17 9.09
N VAL A 176 -1.32 13.32 9.16
CA VAL A 176 -1.43 11.94 9.65
C VAL A 176 -1.69 11.93 11.15
N ARG A 177 -2.58 11.08 11.62
CA ARG A 177 -2.84 10.90 13.06
C ARG A 177 -1.57 10.45 13.80
N ALA A 178 -1.46 10.87 15.04
CA ALA A 178 -0.27 10.63 15.86
C ALA A 178 0.01 9.13 16.08
N ASP A 179 -1.02 8.28 16.21
CA ASP A 179 -0.89 6.83 16.33
C ASP A 179 -0.40 6.18 15.03
N ALA A 180 -0.89 6.64 13.88
CA ALA A 180 -0.41 6.16 12.57
C ALA A 180 1.02 6.63 12.28
N LEU A 181 1.36 7.88 12.64
CA LEU A 181 2.72 8.37 12.53
C LEU A 181 3.68 7.64 13.47
N HIS A 182 3.24 7.29 14.68
CA HIS A 182 4.00 6.44 15.60
C HIS A 182 4.22 5.05 14.99
N ALA A 183 3.17 4.38 14.49
CA ALA A 183 3.29 3.08 13.82
C ALA A 183 4.27 3.12 12.64
N TYR A 184 4.25 4.22 11.85
CA TYR A 184 5.23 4.44 10.79
C TYR A 184 6.66 4.52 11.35
N THR A 185 6.91 5.36 12.35
CA THR A 185 8.27 5.55 12.87
C THR A 185 8.81 4.31 13.58
N GLU A 186 7.96 3.47 14.16
CA GLU A 186 8.39 2.19 14.75
C GLU A 186 8.72 1.14 13.68
N SER A 187 8.00 1.12 12.56
CA SER A 187 8.11 0.05 11.57
C SER A 187 8.93 0.40 10.33
N ALA A 188 9.03 1.67 9.95
CA ALA A 188 9.71 2.09 8.73
C ALA A 188 11.23 2.29 8.88
N PHE A 189 11.79 2.09 10.08
CA PHE A 189 13.21 2.32 10.36
C PHE A 189 13.90 1.04 10.81
N GLU A 190 15.16 0.94 10.47
CA GLU A 190 16.12 0.00 11.04
C GLU A 190 17.11 0.73 11.94
N ASP A 191 17.58 0.06 13.00
CA ASP A 191 18.61 0.59 13.90
C ASP A 191 19.98 0.36 13.27
N LEU A 192 20.87 1.34 13.39
CA LEU A 192 22.27 1.26 12.96
C LEU A 192 23.19 1.10 14.16
N ASP A 193 24.39 0.56 13.94
CA ASP A 193 25.39 0.27 15.00
C ASP A 193 25.86 1.53 15.74
N ASP A 194 25.76 2.69 15.11
CA ASP A 194 26.12 3.98 15.69
C ASP A 194 25.00 4.61 16.55
N GLY A 195 23.89 3.91 16.71
CA GLY A 195 22.71 4.36 17.48
C GLY A 195 21.75 5.25 16.71
N THR A 196 22.02 5.55 15.45
CA THR A 196 21.09 6.26 14.56
C THR A 196 20.07 5.29 13.97
N VAL A 197 19.04 5.81 13.29
CA VAL A 197 18.04 5.01 12.59
C VAL A 197 17.97 5.38 11.12
N ARG A 198 17.68 4.40 10.27
CA ARG A 198 17.62 4.58 8.82
C ARG A 198 16.32 4.06 8.25
N LEU A 199 15.75 4.80 7.29
CA LEU A 199 14.58 4.34 6.56
C LEU A 199 14.85 3.02 5.83
N ARG A 200 13.96 2.04 5.99
CA ARG A 200 13.99 0.76 5.28
C ARG A 200 13.72 0.95 3.79
N CYS A 201 12.66 1.70 3.45
CA CYS A 201 12.46 2.11 2.07
C CYS A 201 13.44 3.25 1.73
N ARG A 202 14.50 2.93 0.99
CA ARG A 202 15.53 3.87 0.58
C ARG A 202 14.97 4.84 -0.44
N GLY A 203 15.42 6.09 -0.43
CA GLY A 203 14.95 7.11 -1.37
C GLY A 203 15.11 6.70 -2.85
N ALA A 204 16.20 5.99 -3.18
CA ALA A 204 16.39 5.46 -4.52
C ALA A 204 15.34 4.40 -4.90
N ASN A 205 14.98 3.51 -3.97
CA ASN A 205 13.97 2.48 -4.18
C ASN A 205 12.56 3.09 -4.32
N GLU A 206 12.26 4.07 -3.46
CA GLU A 206 11.00 4.82 -3.55
C GLU A 206 10.86 5.54 -4.89
N ALA A 207 11.93 6.20 -5.35
CA ALA A 207 11.99 6.86 -6.65
C ALA A 207 11.80 5.88 -7.81
N ALA A 208 12.44 4.71 -7.76
CA ALA A 208 12.29 3.66 -8.77
C ALA A 208 10.86 3.08 -8.77
N THR A 209 10.22 2.96 -7.60
CA THR A 209 8.82 2.53 -7.51
C THR A 209 7.88 3.53 -8.17
N TYR A 210 8.10 4.85 -8.03
CA TYR A 210 7.34 5.85 -8.76
C TYR A 210 7.58 5.77 -10.27
N ASP A 211 8.79 5.47 -10.73
CA ASP A 211 9.07 5.30 -12.16
C ASP A 211 8.42 4.03 -12.75
N GLY A 212 8.17 3.02 -11.93
CA GLY A 212 7.51 1.77 -12.32
C GLY A 212 6.01 1.89 -12.60
N GLU A 213 5.34 3.00 -12.24
CA GLU A 213 3.88 3.17 -12.34
C GLU A 213 3.35 3.27 -13.78
N ARG A 214 4.20 3.53 -14.76
CA ARG A 214 3.82 3.75 -16.18
C ARG A 214 3.01 2.60 -16.78
N VAL A 215 3.08 1.41 -16.20
CA VAL A 215 2.32 0.23 -16.62
C VAL A 215 0.96 0.12 -15.93
N SER A 216 0.66 1.01 -14.97
CA SER A 216 -0.60 1.03 -14.21
C SER A 216 -1.67 1.80 -14.98
N THR A 217 -2.13 1.24 -16.11
CA THR A 217 -3.17 1.85 -16.93
C THR A 217 -4.51 1.15 -16.75
N ASN A 218 -5.60 1.93 -16.79
CA ASN A 218 -6.93 1.45 -16.44
C ASN A 218 -7.52 0.46 -17.46
N ASP A 219 -7.04 0.43 -18.70
CA ASP A 219 -7.39 -0.58 -19.70
C ASP A 219 -6.97 -2.02 -19.29
N ARG A 220 -5.97 -2.15 -18.41
CA ARG A 220 -5.52 -3.45 -17.90
C ARG A 220 -6.49 -4.09 -16.93
N ILE A 221 -7.33 -3.32 -16.25
CA ILE A 221 -8.23 -3.79 -15.20
C ILE A 221 -9.70 -3.93 -15.66
N ILE A 222 -10.00 -3.72 -16.94
CA ILE A 222 -11.36 -3.83 -17.50
C ILE A 222 -12.00 -5.21 -17.21
N GLY A 223 -11.19 -6.26 -17.09
CA GLY A 223 -11.65 -7.62 -16.78
C GLY A 223 -11.94 -7.90 -15.31
N CYS A 224 -11.63 -6.99 -14.40
CA CYS A 224 -11.93 -7.15 -12.98
C CYS A 224 -13.44 -7.00 -12.75
N THR A 225 -14.06 -8.06 -12.18
CA THR A 225 -15.52 -8.13 -11.99
C THR A 225 -15.96 -8.16 -10.54
N ALA A 226 -15.02 -8.17 -9.60
CA ALA A 226 -15.31 -8.11 -8.17
C ALA A 226 -16.10 -6.83 -7.81
N PRO A 227 -16.97 -6.86 -6.80
CA PRO A 227 -17.50 -5.66 -6.18
C PRO A 227 -16.37 -4.84 -5.52
N ILE A 228 -16.22 -3.58 -5.93
CA ILE A 228 -15.13 -2.71 -5.48
C ILE A 228 -15.69 -1.36 -5.01
N VAL A 229 -15.30 -0.94 -3.82
CA VAL A 229 -15.53 0.44 -3.35
C VAL A 229 -14.20 1.19 -3.42
N LEU A 230 -14.21 2.34 -4.11
CA LEU A 230 -13.06 3.21 -4.24
C LEU A 230 -13.26 4.47 -3.40
N GLY A 231 -12.47 4.63 -2.35
CA GLY A 231 -12.39 5.87 -1.59
C GLY A 231 -11.57 6.92 -2.35
N LYS A 232 -12.05 8.17 -2.36
CA LYS A 232 -11.37 9.31 -3.00
C LYS A 232 -11.37 10.50 -2.05
N GLY A 233 -10.20 11.05 -1.76
CA GLY A 233 -10.01 12.30 -1.02
C GLY A 233 -10.20 13.55 -1.90
N VAL A 234 -9.96 14.71 -1.31
CA VAL A 234 -9.86 15.97 -2.05
C VAL A 234 -8.61 15.96 -2.93
N ASP A 235 -8.72 16.55 -4.10
CA ASP A 235 -7.56 16.77 -4.95
C ASP A 235 -6.56 17.74 -4.27
N ALA A 236 -5.46 17.18 -3.78
CA ALA A 236 -4.37 17.92 -3.16
C ALA A 236 -3.20 18.18 -4.14
N GLY A 237 -3.50 18.25 -5.44
CA GLY A 237 -2.51 18.48 -6.50
C GLY A 237 -1.98 17.19 -7.16
N PHE A 238 -2.56 16.04 -6.83
CA PHE A 238 -2.24 14.74 -7.46
C PHE A 238 -3.23 14.35 -8.58
N GLY A 239 -4.19 15.22 -8.91
CA GLY A 239 -5.26 14.92 -9.85
C GLY A 239 -6.39 14.11 -9.22
N ASN A 240 -7.31 13.63 -10.06
CA ASN A 240 -8.47 12.86 -9.62
C ASN A 240 -8.10 11.38 -9.42
N LEU A 241 -7.28 11.09 -8.41
CA LEU A 241 -6.87 9.72 -8.08
C LEU A 241 -8.11 8.83 -7.81
N GLY A 242 -8.03 7.60 -8.25
CA GLY A 242 -9.14 6.64 -8.16
C GLY A 242 -10.18 6.75 -9.28
N LEU A 243 -10.36 7.92 -9.91
CA LEU A 243 -11.33 8.10 -10.98
C LEU A 243 -11.04 7.25 -12.24
N PRO A 244 -9.79 7.19 -12.75
CA PRO A 244 -9.48 6.30 -13.89
C PRO A 244 -9.76 4.82 -13.60
N ALA A 245 -9.54 4.36 -12.37
CA ALA A 245 -9.90 3.00 -11.96
C ALA A 245 -11.43 2.81 -11.99
N HIS A 246 -12.18 3.75 -11.40
CA HIS A 246 -13.65 3.70 -11.39
C HIS A 246 -14.25 3.66 -12.81
N GLU A 247 -13.71 4.43 -13.75
CA GLU A 247 -14.16 4.45 -15.14
C GLU A 247 -13.99 3.11 -15.87
N ALA A 248 -12.99 2.31 -15.48
CA ALA A 248 -12.71 1.02 -16.11
C ALA A 248 -13.44 -0.16 -15.46
N LEU A 249 -13.79 -0.05 -14.20
CA LEU A 249 -14.36 -1.13 -13.39
C LEU A 249 -15.89 -1.15 -13.51
N VAL A 250 -16.45 -2.26 -13.97
CA VAL A 250 -17.90 -2.41 -14.20
C VAL A 250 -18.72 -2.49 -12.91
N ASN A 251 -18.13 -2.95 -11.80
CA ASN A 251 -18.77 -3.17 -10.51
C ASN A 251 -18.13 -2.32 -9.40
N SER A 252 -17.81 -1.05 -9.69
CA SER A 252 -17.22 -0.16 -8.70
C SER A 252 -18.17 0.94 -8.26
N VAL A 253 -18.02 1.35 -7.00
CA VAL A 253 -18.66 2.51 -6.40
C VAL A 253 -17.57 3.49 -5.98
N LEU A 254 -17.71 4.77 -6.36
CA LEU A 254 -16.80 5.83 -5.92
C LEU A 254 -17.40 6.52 -4.68
N GLN A 255 -16.65 6.53 -3.58
CA GLN A 255 -16.99 7.17 -2.32
C GLN A 255 -16.08 8.38 -2.10
N GLU A 256 -16.64 9.59 -2.09
CA GLU A 256 -15.87 10.82 -1.94
C GLU A 256 -15.77 11.26 -0.47
N HIS A 257 -14.57 11.63 -0.04
CA HIS A 257 -14.22 12.14 1.28
C HIS A 257 -13.68 13.57 1.17
N GLY A 258 -14.59 14.55 1.16
CA GLY A 258 -14.27 15.96 0.89
C GLY A 258 -13.43 16.68 1.94
N ASP A 259 -13.04 16.00 3.01
CA ASP A 259 -12.23 16.50 4.13
C ASP A 259 -10.93 15.72 4.35
N LEU A 260 -10.64 14.69 3.54
CA LEU A 260 -9.42 13.88 3.63
C LEU A 260 -8.54 14.08 2.39
N GLY A 261 -7.23 13.96 2.60
CA GLY A 261 -6.24 13.99 1.52
C GLY A 261 -5.89 12.59 1.02
N HIS A 262 -4.78 12.51 0.27
CA HIS A 262 -4.26 11.23 -0.24
C HIS A 262 -3.92 10.23 0.87
N PHE A 263 -3.55 10.69 2.06
CA PHE A 263 -3.25 9.83 3.21
C PHE A 263 -4.46 9.53 4.09
N GLY A 264 -5.68 9.60 3.55
CA GLY A 264 -6.94 9.37 4.26
C GLY A 264 -6.93 8.19 5.24
N PRO A 265 -6.44 6.97 4.88
CA PRO A 265 -6.32 5.84 5.81
C PRO A 265 -5.44 6.10 7.03
N LEU A 266 -4.53 7.07 6.97
CA LEU A 266 -3.64 7.49 8.04
C LEU A 266 -4.13 8.79 8.72
N GLU A 267 -4.94 9.60 8.04
CA GLU A 267 -5.56 10.83 8.57
C GLU A 267 -6.79 10.53 9.44
N ALA A 268 -7.62 9.59 9.00
CA ALA A 268 -8.86 9.18 9.67
C ALA A 268 -9.03 7.65 9.72
N PRO A 269 -8.08 6.90 10.35
CA PRO A 269 -8.01 5.45 10.27
C PRO A 269 -9.30 4.74 10.69
N ALA A 270 -9.93 5.13 11.79
CA ALA A 270 -11.15 4.47 12.27
C ALA A 270 -12.36 4.69 11.33
N ARG A 271 -12.47 5.89 10.71
CA ARG A 271 -13.54 6.20 9.76
C ARG A 271 -13.37 5.38 8.49
N LEU A 272 -12.17 5.38 7.89
CA LEU A 272 -11.94 4.63 6.66
C LEU A 272 -11.88 3.11 6.89
N ALA A 273 -11.58 2.65 8.11
CA ALA A 273 -11.75 1.24 8.47
C ALA A 273 -13.23 0.82 8.45
N ALA A 274 -14.15 1.69 8.90
CA ALA A 274 -15.58 1.41 8.81
C ALA A 274 -16.06 1.35 7.36
N ASP A 275 -15.58 2.24 6.48
CA ASP A 275 -15.88 2.21 5.06
C ASP A 275 -15.32 0.94 4.39
N ALA A 276 -14.08 0.55 4.74
CA ALA A 276 -13.47 -0.69 4.26
C ALA A 276 -14.27 -1.92 4.72
N LEU A 277 -14.70 -1.97 5.98
CA LEU A 277 -15.56 -3.05 6.49
C LEU A 277 -16.88 -3.12 5.73
N ALA A 278 -17.55 -1.99 5.51
CA ALA A 278 -18.79 -1.95 4.74
C ALA A 278 -18.62 -2.45 3.30
N ALA A 279 -17.43 -2.29 2.72
CA ALA A 279 -17.12 -2.75 1.36
C ALA A 279 -16.84 -4.27 1.29
N VAL A 280 -16.17 -4.84 2.32
CA VAL A 280 -15.67 -6.22 2.26
C VAL A 280 -16.50 -7.22 3.09
N LEU A 281 -17.36 -6.76 3.99
CA LEU A 281 -18.28 -7.66 4.68
C LEU A 281 -19.45 -8.04 3.75
N PRO A 282 -19.96 -9.28 3.85
CA PRO A 282 -21.20 -9.65 3.18
C PRO A 282 -22.38 -8.86 3.78
N GLU A 283 -23.36 -8.50 2.91
CA GLU A 283 -24.64 -7.95 3.35
C GLU A 283 -25.40 -8.91 4.25
#